data_0a7fed63f4410b1fa786bf21040562f4
#
_entry.id   0a7fed63f4410b1fa786bf21040562f4
#
_cell.length_a   1.000
_cell.length_b   1.000
_cell.length_c   1.000
_cell.angle_alpha   90.00
_cell.angle_beta   90.00
_cell.angle_gamma   90.00
#
_symmetry.space_group_name_H-M   'P 1'
#
loop_
_entity.id
_entity.type
_entity.pdbx_description
1 polymer ?
#
loop_
_entity_poly.entity_id
_entity_poly.type
_entity_poly.pdbx_seq_one_letter_code
_entity_poly.pdbx_strand_id
1 'polypeptide(L)'
;VVRALAYTALVGRPAPGERVLLNTAALARGLGTGGYAMVVALPEALPPDPPAGPGHLVKARYTPLQAMVLGVDEQESAHHDLLAGADDLAGTPVVVADLHSAVPAVVAGVRAGAPGARVAYVMTDGGALPAAFSRAVAGLRAAGWLDACVSTGQSFGGDLEAATVHSGLLAARLVAGADVVVVAQGPGNLGTGSR
;
A
#
# COMPACT_ATOMS: atom_id res chain seq x y z
N VAL A 1 -2.76 -18.27 23.41
CA VAL A 1 -3.57 -17.81 22.29
C VAL A 1 -2.89 -16.59 21.70
N VAL A 2 -2.68 -16.59 20.38
CA VAL A 2 -2.10 -15.45 19.65
C VAL A 2 -3.10 -14.94 18.63
N ARG A 3 -3.09 -13.64 18.37
CA ARG A 3 -3.80 -13.06 17.23
C ARG A 3 -2.93 -13.22 15.98
N ALA A 4 -3.55 -13.56 14.87
CA ALA A 4 -2.83 -13.66 13.60
C ALA A 4 -3.57 -12.88 12.50
N LEU A 5 -2.81 -12.38 11.54
CA LEU A 5 -3.31 -11.68 10.36
C LEU A 5 -3.04 -12.51 9.12
N ALA A 6 -4.04 -12.68 8.29
CA ALA A 6 -3.93 -13.31 6.98
C ALA A 6 -4.22 -12.28 5.88
N TYR A 7 -3.33 -12.18 4.90
CA TYR A 7 -3.62 -11.51 3.63
C TYR A 7 -4.36 -12.51 2.75
N THR A 8 -5.68 -12.53 2.86
CA THR A 8 -6.53 -13.59 2.28
C THR A 8 -6.42 -13.70 0.76
N ALA A 9 -6.05 -12.66 0.07
CA ALA A 9 -5.75 -12.69 -1.36
C ALA A 9 -4.47 -13.46 -1.71
N LEU A 10 -3.57 -13.65 -0.74
CA LEU A 10 -2.28 -14.32 -0.95
C LEU A 10 -2.24 -15.73 -0.34
N VAL A 11 -2.84 -15.89 0.84
CA VAL A 11 -2.71 -17.13 1.62
C VAL A 11 -4.03 -17.90 1.77
N GLY A 12 -5.13 -17.38 1.22
CA GLY A 12 -6.46 -17.92 1.46
C GLY A 12 -7.07 -17.45 2.78
N ARG A 13 -8.31 -17.82 3.02
CA ARG A 13 -9.08 -17.46 4.23
C ARG A 13 -9.07 -18.63 5.22
N PRO A 14 -8.39 -18.51 6.36
CA PRO A 14 -8.45 -19.56 7.39
C PRO A 14 -9.86 -19.74 7.96
N ALA A 15 -10.25 -20.98 8.18
CA ALA A 15 -11.47 -21.34 8.89
C ALA A 15 -11.17 -21.89 10.29
N PRO A 16 -12.14 -21.83 11.23
CA PRO A 16 -11.99 -22.44 12.54
C PRO A 16 -11.69 -23.94 12.43
N GLY A 17 -10.66 -24.39 13.16
CA GLY A 17 -10.22 -25.79 13.13
C GLY A 17 -9.13 -26.10 12.10
N GLU A 18 -8.85 -25.23 11.18
CA GLU A 18 -7.76 -25.42 10.21
C GLU A 18 -6.38 -25.18 10.84
N ARG A 19 -5.40 -25.90 10.34
CA ARG A 19 -4.00 -25.67 10.67
C ARG A 19 -3.46 -24.53 9.84
N VAL A 20 -2.67 -23.67 10.48
CA VAL A 20 -2.04 -22.52 9.83
C VAL A 20 -0.54 -22.50 10.13
N LEU A 21 0.26 -22.13 9.15
CA LEU A 21 1.67 -21.84 9.37
C LEU A 21 1.80 -20.36 9.73
N LEU A 22 2.45 -20.07 10.86
CA LEU A 22 2.61 -18.71 11.37
C LEU A 22 4.07 -18.29 11.40
N ASN A 23 4.34 -17.06 10.96
CA ASN A 23 5.55 -16.35 11.32
C ASN A 23 5.31 -15.58 12.61
N THR A 24 6.01 -15.96 13.67
CA THR A 24 5.90 -15.37 15.00
C THR A 24 7.15 -14.59 15.43
N ALA A 25 8.14 -14.45 14.55
CA ALA A 25 9.47 -13.94 14.91
C ALA A 25 9.42 -12.53 15.54
N ALA A 26 8.67 -11.61 14.93
CA ALA A 26 8.52 -10.25 15.46
C ALA A 26 7.67 -10.24 16.73
N LEU A 27 6.59 -11.02 16.77
CA LEU A 27 5.70 -11.13 17.94
C LEU A 27 6.46 -11.66 19.15
N ALA A 28 7.29 -12.69 18.97
CA ALA A 28 8.08 -13.30 20.06
C ALA A 28 9.09 -12.32 20.67
N ARG A 29 9.52 -11.31 19.92
CA ARG A 29 10.44 -10.25 20.35
C ARG A 29 9.74 -8.99 20.83
N GLY A 30 8.41 -8.95 20.84
CA GLY A 30 7.64 -7.74 21.18
C GLY A 30 7.80 -6.62 20.17
N LEU A 31 8.23 -6.93 18.93
CA LEU A 31 8.47 -5.95 17.89
C LEU A 31 7.23 -5.80 17.00
N GLY A 32 6.95 -4.57 16.59
CA GLY A 32 6.04 -4.18 15.52
C GLY A 32 4.76 -5.02 15.35
N THR A 33 4.27 -5.20 14.16
CA THR A 33 3.11 -6.01 13.73
C THR A 33 1.77 -5.76 14.47
N GLY A 34 1.66 -4.72 15.31
CA GLY A 34 0.44 -4.45 16.09
C GLY A 34 0.02 -5.58 17.02
N GLY A 35 0.94 -6.49 17.39
CA GLY A 35 0.67 -7.65 18.23
C GLY A 35 0.05 -8.84 17.46
N TYR A 36 0.27 -8.91 16.15
CA TYR A 36 -0.18 -10.03 15.31
C TYR A 36 1.00 -10.89 14.86
N ALA A 37 0.80 -12.23 14.89
CA ALA A 37 1.57 -13.13 14.04
C ALA A 37 1.09 -13.01 12.60
N MET A 38 1.93 -13.42 11.63
CA MET A 38 1.54 -13.40 10.24
C MET A 38 1.24 -14.80 9.73
N VAL A 39 0.09 -15.01 9.10
CA VAL A 39 -0.21 -16.28 8.43
C VAL A 39 0.62 -16.37 7.17
N VAL A 40 1.41 -17.44 7.06
CA VAL A 40 2.28 -17.71 5.90
C VAL A 40 1.57 -18.60 4.88
N ALA A 41 0.86 -19.62 5.36
CA ALA A 41 0.15 -20.58 4.52
C ALA A 41 -0.92 -21.34 5.29
N LEU A 42 -1.85 -21.91 4.55
CA LEU A 42 -2.81 -22.94 4.97
C LEU A 42 -2.31 -24.28 4.36
N PRO A 43 -1.53 -25.10 5.08
CA PRO A 43 -0.84 -26.23 4.47
C PRO A 43 -1.77 -27.31 3.87
N GLU A 44 -3.00 -27.39 4.38
CA GLU A 44 -3.99 -28.39 3.97
C GLU A 44 -5.10 -27.80 3.09
N ALA A 45 -5.06 -26.48 2.85
CA ALA A 45 -6.05 -25.72 2.09
C ALA A 45 -5.39 -24.61 1.28
N LEU A 46 -4.47 -24.98 0.39
CA LEU A 46 -3.80 -24.01 -0.47
C LEU A 46 -4.82 -23.23 -1.30
N PRO A 47 -4.65 -21.91 -1.44
CA PRO A 47 -5.51 -21.13 -2.31
C PRO A 47 -5.38 -21.61 -3.76
N PRO A 48 -6.42 -21.48 -4.58
CA PRO A 48 -6.29 -21.73 -6.00
C PRO A 48 -5.27 -20.78 -6.62
N ASP A 49 -4.65 -21.21 -7.70
CA ASP A 49 -3.80 -20.32 -8.47
C ASP A 49 -4.61 -19.10 -8.93
N PRO A 50 -4.05 -17.90 -8.83
CA PRO A 50 -4.74 -16.72 -9.31
C PRO A 50 -4.97 -16.86 -10.84
N PRO A 51 -6.13 -16.44 -11.35
CA PRO A 51 -6.35 -16.43 -12.78
C PRO A 51 -5.30 -15.53 -13.46
N ALA A 52 -4.89 -15.91 -14.67
CA ALA A 52 -4.07 -15.04 -15.49
C ALA A 52 -4.81 -13.70 -15.69
N GLY A 53 -4.17 -12.62 -15.32
CA GLY A 53 -4.70 -11.26 -15.44
C GLY A 53 -3.71 -10.37 -16.17
N PRO A 54 -4.09 -9.14 -16.48
CA PRO A 54 -3.18 -8.16 -17.04
C PRO A 54 -2.09 -7.78 -16.04
N GLY A 55 -0.95 -7.32 -16.58
CA GLY A 55 0.18 -6.84 -15.79
C GLY A 55 1.19 -7.92 -15.41
N HIS A 56 2.40 -7.47 -15.21
CA HIS A 56 3.54 -8.31 -14.84
C HIS A 56 4.44 -7.63 -13.79
N LEU A 57 3.94 -6.60 -13.11
CA LEU A 57 4.64 -5.97 -12.01
C LEU A 57 4.55 -6.84 -10.76
N VAL A 58 5.69 -7.35 -10.28
CA VAL A 58 5.75 -8.20 -9.09
C VAL A 58 6.13 -7.35 -7.88
N LYS A 59 5.25 -7.31 -6.89
CA LYS A 59 5.45 -6.63 -5.59
C LYS A 59 5.80 -7.64 -4.50
N ALA A 60 6.43 -7.18 -3.43
CA ALA A 60 7.05 -8.05 -2.43
C ALA A 60 7.94 -9.13 -3.08
N ARG A 61 8.71 -8.73 -4.07
CA ARG A 61 9.51 -9.57 -4.96
C ARG A 61 10.51 -10.40 -4.18
N TYR A 62 10.75 -11.62 -4.64
CA TYR A 62 11.67 -12.60 -4.02
C TYR A 62 11.25 -13.03 -2.62
N THR A 63 9.99 -12.92 -2.28
CA THR A 63 9.42 -13.49 -1.05
C THR A 63 8.37 -14.56 -1.40
N PRO A 64 8.07 -15.50 -0.48
CA PRO A 64 7.03 -16.50 -0.70
C PRO A 64 5.62 -15.91 -0.93
N LEU A 65 5.40 -14.68 -0.49
CA LEU A 65 4.11 -13.99 -0.58
C LEU A 65 4.15 -12.85 -1.61
N GLN A 66 4.97 -12.96 -2.64
CA GLN A 66 5.00 -11.99 -3.73
C GLN A 66 3.63 -11.88 -4.41
N ALA A 67 3.28 -10.67 -4.81
CA ALA A 67 2.01 -10.36 -5.45
C ALA A 67 2.25 -9.87 -6.88
N MET A 68 1.50 -10.44 -7.84
CA MET A 68 1.44 -9.94 -9.21
C MET A 68 0.36 -8.86 -9.26
N VAL A 69 0.68 -7.71 -9.81
CA VAL A 69 -0.26 -6.58 -9.95
C VAL A 69 -0.11 -5.94 -11.34
N LEU A 70 -1.13 -5.21 -11.75
CA LEU A 70 -1.05 -4.35 -12.92
C LEU A 70 -0.45 -3.00 -12.51
N GLY A 71 0.73 -2.67 -13.02
CA GLY A 71 1.31 -1.34 -12.88
C GLY A 71 0.52 -0.30 -13.67
N VAL A 72 0.33 0.87 -13.08
CA VAL A 72 -0.51 1.93 -13.67
C VAL A 72 -0.02 2.41 -15.03
N ASP A 73 1.27 2.27 -15.30
CA ASP A 73 1.97 2.68 -16.53
C ASP A 73 2.32 1.50 -17.45
N GLU A 74 1.95 0.26 -17.11
CA GLU A 74 2.16 -0.89 -17.97
C GLU A 74 1.30 -0.85 -19.25
N GLN A 75 1.75 -1.53 -20.31
CA GLN A 75 1.09 -1.53 -21.63
C GLN A 75 -0.37 -2.01 -21.58
N GLU A 76 -0.69 -2.88 -20.64
CA GLU A 76 -2.06 -3.42 -20.46
C GLU A 76 -2.94 -2.51 -19.59
N SER A 77 -2.35 -1.44 -19.01
CA SER A 77 -3.09 -0.47 -18.22
C SER A 77 -3.91 0.47 -19.12
N ALA A 78 -5.13 0.75 -18.71
CA ALA A 78 -5.96 1.78 -19.35
C ALA A 78 -5.34 3.19 -19.27
N HIS A 79 -4.31 3.36 -18.47
CA HIS A 79 -3.63 4.65 -18.24
C HIS A 79 -2.26 4.73 -18.92
N HIS A 80 -1.87 3.67 -19.67
CA HIS A 80 -0.56 3.61 -20.32
C HIS A 80 -0.27 4.83 -21.18
N ASP A 81 -1.15 5.11 -22.13
CA ASP A 81 -0.96 6.22 -23.10
C ASP A 81 -0.90 7.60 -22.40
N LEU A 82 -1.66 7.77 -21.31
CA LEU A 82 -1.64 8.99 -20.52
C LEU A 82 -0.31 9.18 -19.80
N LEU A 83 0.30 8.10 -19.33
CA LEU A 83 1.51 8.14 -18.50
C LEU A 83 2.80 7.98 -19.30
N ALA A 84 2.75 7.35 -20.49
CA ALA A 84 3.94 7.03 -21.28
C ALA A 84 4.81 8.24 -21.65
N GLY A 85 4.23 9.41 -21.83
CA GLY A 85 4.93 10.66 -22.14
C GLY A 85 4.88 11.69 -21.01
N ALA A 86 4.38 11.32 -19.83
CA ALA A 86 4.20 12.27 -18.74
C ALA A 86 5.50 12.43 -17.93
N ASP A 87 5.89 13.68 -17.69
CA ASP A 87 7.10 14.04 -16.93
C ASP A 87 6.89 15.26 -16.01
N ASP A 88 5.67 15.80 -15.94
CA ASP A 88 5.38 17.05 -15.22
C ASP A 88 4.16 16.89 -14.29
N LEU A 89 4.31 17.38 -13.07
CA LEU A 89 3.22 17.47 -12.07
C LEU A 89 2.39 18.75 -12.20
N ALA A 90 2.72 19.63 -13.16
CA ALA A 90 2.02 20.89 -13.44
C ALA A 90 1.82 21.75 -12.17
N GLY A 91 2.83 21.81 -11.31
CA GLY A 91 2.80 22.58 -10.07
C GLY A 91 1.95 21.98 -8.94
N THR A 92 1.48 20.74 -9.06
CA THR A 92 0.75 20.06 -7.98
C THR A 92 1.58 19.99 -6.71
N PRO A 93 1.11 20.51 -5.57
CA PRO A 93 1.83 20.43 -4.30
C PRO A 93 2.06 18.99 -3.86
N VAL A 94 3.30 18.69 -3.46
CA VAL A 94 3.67 17.40 -2.89
C VAL A 94 4.16 17.61 -1.45
N VAL A 95 3.44 17.04 -0.49
CA VAL A 95 3.81 17.08 0.92
C VAL A 95 4.51 15.77 1.27
N VAL A 96 5.78 15.85 1.62
CA VAL A 96 6.58 14.70 2.02
C VAL A 96 6.56 14.57 3.53
N ALA A 97 6.22 13.38 4.03
CA ALA A 97 6.26 13.05 5.45
C ALA A 97 7.11 11.79 5.68
N ASP A 98 7.81 11.78 6.79
CA ASP A 98 8.72 10.68 7.15
C ASP A 98 7.93 9.43 7.60
N LEU A 99 6.92 9.63 8.42
CA LEU A 99 6.18 8.54 9.06
C LEU A 99 4.78 8.36 8.48
N HIS A 100 4.37 7.09 8.36
CA HIS A 100 2.99 6.76 8.02
C HIS A 100 1.96 7.41 8.96
N SER A 101 2.28 7.51 10.25
CA SER A 101 1.42 8.15 11.26
C SER A 101 1.22 9.65 11.06
N ALA A 102 2.05 10.31 10.26
CA ALA A 102 1.88 11.72 9.92
C ALA A 102 0.80 11.96 8.85
N VAL A 103 0.49 10.95 8.02
CA VAL A 103 -0.47 11.07 6.91
C VAL A 103 -1.83 11.62 7.35
N PRO A 104 -2.48 11.14 8.43
CA PRO A 104 -3.76 11.70 8.87
C PRO A 104 -3.66 13.19 9.26
N ALA A 105 -2.58 13.60 9.91
CA ALA A 105 -2.40 14.99 10.31
C ALA A 105 -2.16 15.91 9.12
N VAL A 106 -1.37 15.47 8.14
CA VAL A 106 -1.15 16.20 6.88
C VAL A 106 -2.46 16.36 6.11
N VAL A 107 -3.21 15.26 5.92
CA VAL A 107 -4.50 15.28 5.24
C VAL A 107 -5.50 16.20 5.97
N ALA A 108 -5.54 16.16 7.29
CA ALA A 108 -6.39 17.07 8.08
C ALA A 108 -6.01 18.54 7.85
N GLY A 109 -4.72 18.85 7.80
CA GLY A 109 -4.22 20.20 7.48
C GLY A 109 -4.63 20.65 6.07
N VAL A 110 -4.52 19.78 5.08
CA VAL A 110 -4.99 20.08 3.71
C VAL A 110 -6.49 20.36 3.69
N ARG A 111 -7.29 19.52 4.35
CA ARG A 111 -8.75 19.69 4.43
C ARG A 111 -9.15 20.96 5.16
N ALA A 112 -8.39 21.39 6.15
CA ALA A 112 -8.64 22.65 6.86
C ALA A 112 -8.40 23.89 5.97
N GLY A 113 -7.34 23.85 5.14
CA GLY A 113 -6.99 24.97 4.24
C GLY A 113 -7.70 24.92 2.89
N ALA A 114 -8.03 23.74 2.38
CA ALA A 114 -8.66 23.49 1.09
C ALA A 114 -9.67 22.34 1.19
N PRO A 115 -10.87 22.56 1.71
CA PRO A 115 -11.84 21.50 2.00
C PRO A 115 -12.28 20.68 0.80
N GLY A 116 -12.28 21.30 -0.39
CA GLY A 116 -12.66 20.65 -1.66
C GLY A 116 -11.52 19.98 -2.43
N ALA A 117 -10.27 20.10 -1.96
CA ALA A 117 -9.12 19.57 -2.67
C ALA A 117 -9.16 18.03 -2.74
N ARG A 118 -8.86 17.46 -3.88
CA ARG A 118 -8.64 16.01 -4.04
C ARG A 118 -7.26 15.65 -3.51
N VAL A 119 -7.18 14.72 -2.59
CA VAL A 119 -5.94 14.32 -1.92
C VAL A 119 -5.61 12.89 -2.28
N ALA A 120 -4.42 12.66 -2.85
CA ALA A 120 -3.88 11.33 -3.05
C ALA A 120 -2.70 11.07 -2.10
N TYR A 121 -2.59 9.84 -1.64
CA TYR A 121 -1.46 9.35 -0.86
C TYR A 121 -0.61 8.42 -1.73
N VAL A 122 0.64 8.80 -1.98
CA VAL A 122 1.66 7.96 -2.61
C VAL A 122 2.44 7.27 -1.50
N MET A 123 2.17 5.98 -1.35
CA MET A 123 2.76 5.14 -0.31
C MET A 123 4.05 4.52 -0.81
N THR A 124 5.17 4.91 -0.21
CA THR A 124 6.46 4.29 -0.51
C THR A 124 6.65 2.97 0.26
N ASP A 125 7.62 2.18 -0.13
CA ASP A 125 7.86 0.83 0.38
C ASP A 125 8.75 0.76 1.64
N GLY A 126 9.07 1.89 2.24
CA GLY A 126 9.88 1.93 3.46
C GLY A 126 9.29 1.16 4.64
N GLY A 127 7.96 1.04 4.71
CA GLY A 127 7.26 0.28 5.74
C GLY A 127 6.99 -1.19 5.39
N ALA A 128 7.17 -1.60 4.15
CA ALA A 128 7.02 -2.97 3.62
C ALA A 128 5.65 -3.66 3.85
N LEU A 129 4.63 -2.96 4.34
CA LEU A 129 3.29 -3.52 4.54
C LEU A 129 2.34 -3.11 3.40
N PRO A 130 1.34 -3.97 3.07
CA PRO A 130 0.30 -3.61 2.11
C PRO A 130 -0.53 -2.42 2.58
N ALA A 131 -1.02 -1.62 1.65
CA ALA A 131 -1.91 -0.49 1.94
C ALA A 131 -3.18 -0.95 2.69
N ALA A 132 -3.69 -2.14 2.38
CA ALA A 132 -4.85 -2.74 3.05
C ALA A 132 -4.63 -2.96 4.57
N PHE A 133 -3.40 -3.02 5.07
CA PHE A 133 -3.10 -3.10 6.50
C PHE A 133 -3.24 -1.74 7.20
N SER A 134 -3.27 -0.66 6.46
CA SER A 134 -3.31 0.69 7.02
C SER A 134 -4.71 1.06 7.53
N ARG A 135 -4.86 1.09 8.84
CA ARG A 135 -6.07 1.64 9.49
C ARG A 135 -6.23 3.14 9.23
N ALA A 136 -5.12 3.87 9.07
CA ALA A 136 -5.14 5.30 8.76
C ALA A 136 -5.72 5.53 7.36
N VAL A 137 -5.25 4.81 6.35
CA VAL A 137 -5.80 4.88 4.98
C VAL A 137 -7.28 4.52 4.97
N ALA A 138 -7.66 3.41 5.62
CA ALA A 138 -9.05 2.99 5.69
C ALA A 138 -9.94 4.05 6.36
N GLY A 139 -9.49 4.65 7.47
CA GLY A 139 -10.22 5.70 8.16
C GLY A 139 -10.36 6.99 7.35
N LEU A 140 -9.30 7.43 6.69
CA LEU A 140 -9.32 8.62 5.85
C LEU A 140 -10.23 8.45 4.63
N ARG A 141 -10.25 7.26 4.03
CA ARG A 141 -11.17 6.94 2.93
C ARG A 141 -12.62 6.91 3.39
N ALA A 142 -12.90 6.26 4.52
CA ALA A 142 -14.25 6.22 5.07
C ALA A 142 -14.79 7.62 5.43
N ALA A 143 -13.90 8.54 5.82
CA ALA A 143 -14.24 9.94 6.07
C ALA A 143 -14.35 10.80 4.80
N GLY A 144 -14.04 10.26 3.61
CA GLY A 144 -13.98 11.02 2.36
C GLY A 144 -12.85 12.05 2.32
N TRP A 145 -11.78 11.83 3.10
CA TRP A 145 -10.65 12.76 3.20
C TRP A 145 -9.47 12.37 2.30
N LEU A 146 -9.44 11.12 1.87
CA LEU A 146 -8.44 10.59 0.94
C LEU A 146 -9.15 10.04 -0.30
N ASP A 147 -8.81 10.57 -1.46
CA ASP A 147 -9.44 10.21 -2.73
C ASP A 147 -8.77 8.98 -3.38
N ALA A 148 -7.45 8.83 -3.24
CA ALA A 148 -6.72 7.69 -3.77
C ALA A 148 -5.48 7.35 -2.93
N CYS A 149 -5.10 6.08 -2.96
CA CYS A 149 -3.83 5.57 -2.47
C CYS A 149 -3.08 4.87 -3.61
N VAL A 150 -1.87 5.33 -3.89
CA VAL A 150 -0.97 4.74 -4.90
C VAL A 150 0.18 4.06 -4.18
N SER A 151 0.33 2.75 -4.31
CA SER A 151 1.47 2.03 -3.75
C SER A 151 2.62 1.96 -4.73
N THR A 152 3.85 2.20 -4.26
CA THR A 152 5.06 2.24 -5.08
C THR A 152 6.14 1.27 -4.58
N GLY A 153 7.15 1.00 -5.40
CA GLY A 153 8.23 0.10 -5.05
C GLY A 153 7.74 -1.33 -4.82
N GLN A 154 8.12 -1.93 -3.70
CA GLN A 154 7.72 -3.28 -3.29
C GLN A 154 6.41 -3.32 -2.47
N SER A 155 5.90 -2.16 -2.10
CA SER A 155 4.62 -2.00 -1.42
C SER A 155 3.47 -2.18 -2.41
N PHE A 156 2.35 -2.77 -1.97
CA PHE A 156 1.19 -3.09 -2.81
C PHE A 156 -0.14 -2.87 -2.09
N GLY A 157 -1.23 -3.01 -2.82
CA GLY A 157 -2.59 -2.94 -2.28
C GLY A 157 -3.17 -1.54 -2.22
N GLY A 158 -2.60 -0.59 -2.97
CA GLY A 158 -3.23 0.70 -3.27
C GLY A 158 -4.37 0.57 -4.28
N ASP A 159 -5.03 1.67 -4.58
CA ASP A 159 -6.02 1.74 -5.68
C ASP A 159 -5.32 1.70 -7.04
N LEU A 160 -4.09 2.21 -7.07
CA LEU A 160 -3.18 2.19 -8.21
C LEU A 160 -1.83 1.62 -7.74
N GLU A 161 -1.20 0.86 -8.61
CA GLU A 161 0.11 0.28 -8.37
C GLU A 161 1.15 0.93 -9.28
N ALA A 162 2.27 1.38 -8.74
CA ALA A 162 3.34 1.98 -9.50
C ALA A 162 4.69 1.33 -9.18
N ALA A 163 5.58 1.27 -10.17
CA ALA A 163 6.92 0.72 -9.99
C ALA A 163 7.82 1.65 -9.17
N THR A 164 7.68 2.95 -9.37
CA THR A 164 8.52 3.98 -8.74
C THR A 164 7.70 5.07 -8.08
N VAL A 165 8.33 5.86 -7.21
CA VAL A 165 7.68 7.06 -6.66
C VAL A 165 7.35 8.06 -7.76
N HIS A 166 8.18 8.16 -8.80
CA HIS A 166 7.96 9.06 -9.93
C HIS A 166 6.67 8.71 -10.68
N SER A 167 6.51 7.45 -11.12
CA SER A 167 5.27 7.01 -11.77
C SER A 167 4.07 7.08 -10.82
N GLY A 168 4.29 6.87 -9.51
CA GLY A 168 3.25 7.05 -8.51
C GLY A 168 2.76 8.49 -8.36
N LEU A 169 3.66 9.48 -8.41
CA LEU A 169 3.31 10.90 -8.39
C LEU A 169 2.52 11.31 -9.64
N LEU A 170 2.97 10.88 -10.81
CA LEU A 170 2.27 11.13 -12.07
C LEU A 170 0.87 10.49 -12.07
N ALA A 171 0.77 9.25 -11.59
CA ALA A 171 -0.51 8.57 -11.44
C ALA A 171 -1.46 9.29 -10.46
N ALA A 172 -0.95 9.75 -9.32
CA ALA A 172 -1.73 10.53 -8.37
C ALA A 172 -2.29 11.81 -9.01
N ARG A 173 -1.47 12.52 -9.81
CA ARG A 173 -1.87 13.75 -10.47
C ARG A 173 -2.80 13.50 -11.66
N LEU A 174 -2.40 12.65 -12.59
CA LEU A 174 -3.03 12.53 -13.90
C LEU A 174 -4.18 11.52 -13.92
N VAL A 175 -4.08 10.43 -13.15
CA VAL A 175 -5.09 9.37 -13.10
C VAL A 175 -6.07 9.61 -11.97
N ALA A 176 -5.59 9.83 -10.74
CA ALA A 176 -6.45 10.11 -9.60
C ALA A 176 -6.95 11.57 -9.56
N GLY A 177 -6.38 12.48 -10.35
CA GLY A 177 -6.78 13.87 -10.41
C GLY A 177 -6.53 14.63 -9.11
N ALA A 178 -5.45 14.30 -8.40
CA ALA A 178 -5.14 14.93 -7.13
C ALA A 178 -4.73 16.40 -7.28
N ASP A 179 -5.28 17.25 -6.42
CA ASP A 179 -4.88 18.63 -6.25
C ASP A 179 -3.69 18.76 -5.29
N VAL A 180 -3.57 17.82 -4.35
CA VAL A 180 -2.46 17.69 -3.40
C VAL A 180 -2.06 16.24 -3.26
N VAL A 181 -0.76 15.98 -3.31
CA VAL A 181 -0.22 14.63 -3.10
C VAL A 181 0.54 14.58 -1.77
N VAL A 182 0.26 13.56 -0.96
CA VAL A 182 1.01 13.25 0.25
C VAL A 182 1.90 12.05 -0.03
N VAL A 183 3.20 12.19 0.20
CA VAL A 183 4.17 11.09 0.06
C VAL A 183 4.69 10.70 1.43
N ALA A 184 4.53 9.47 1.81
CA ALA A 184 5.12 8.91 3.02
C ALA A 184 5.31 7.40 2.87
N GLN A 185 6.16 6.82 3.72
CA GLN A 185 6.27 5.37 3.78
C GLN A 185 4.97 4.72 4.33
N GLY A 186 4.78 3.45 4.00
CA GLY A 186 3.64 2.68 4.48
C GLY A 186 3.71 2.35 5.98
N PRO A 187 2.69 1.68 6.53
CA PRO A 187 2.70 1.25 7.93
C PRO A 187 3.84 0.25 8.18
N GLY A 188 4.36 0.23 9.41
CA GLY A 188 5.44 -0.69 9.80
C GLY A 188 6.84 -0.08 9.74
N ASN A 189 6.96 1.19 10.02
CA ASN A 189 8.24 1.87 10.16
C ASN A 189 9.18 1.16 11.12
N LEU A 190 10.45 1.08 10.73
CA LEU A 190 11.53 0.64 11.59
C LEU A 190 12.20 1.85 12.25
N GLY A 191 12.54 1.70 13.52
CA GLY A 191 13.34 2.64 14.26
C GLY A 191 14.43 1.90 15.03
N THR A 192 15.62 2.49 15.09
CA THR A 192 16.77 1.92 15.81
C THR A 192 17.06 2.65 17.12
N GLY A 193 16.25 3.67 17.45
CA GLY A 193 16.49 4.55 18.60
C GLY A 193 17.62 5.56 18.40
N SER A 194 18.28 5.52 17.23
CA SER A 194 19.23 6.54 16.79
C SER A 194 18.50 7.63 15.97
N ARG A 195 19.01 8.85 16.03
CA ARG A 195 18.51 9.98 15.23
C ARG A 195 19.26 10.07 13.93
#